data_60ad1159858f0311bcd5505706a1ef4d
#
_entry.id   60ad1159858f0311bcd5505706a1ef4d
#
_cell.length_a   1.000
_cell.length_b   1.000
_cell.length_c   1.000
_cell.angle_alpha   90.00
_cell.angle_beta   90.00
_cell.angle_gamma   90.00
#
_symmetry.space_group_name_H-M   'P 1'
#
loop_
_entity.id
_entity.type
_entity.pdbx_description
1 polymer ?
#
loop_
_entity_poly.entity_id
_entity_poly.type
_entity_poly.pdbx_seq_one_letter_code
_entity_poly.pdbx_strand_id
1 'polypeptide(L)'
;MKFSKIVCLLFLCTAFAVSTYAQQAPLLTLRDAVEIALKNNYNIKLAQNNNTIAKNNVTPGNAGILPQVSASLTTNNSKQTITQTRSDGTVNNLNGIRNSNVSYGPSLNWTIFDGFAMFANYDQLKQLNQLSDVRMRDTIQSTIANVIATYYDLINQNEQLKALQGAIAISRTQYRIANDKFTVGRASKLEVLNAQVNLNTDTAAFLTQVQQFKANKIRMNQLLVRDLQTDFSVADTIVVDQNLKLADIINSAQTQNPAILSAEINKRLADINLRQVKATRYPTLSVGTGYTWTNSKTPAGFTRTQDAHGFNYGLTASINIFDGFNQWRKERNAKLQIDNAGIDAKQTRLEVEAQINNLYVSYLSGLDLVKLGQSNVEIAKRNLEISLDKYKLGNITPLEIREAQRNYLDAQSKFFAAQYQSKQAEITLKQITNSINIQ
;
A
#
# COMPACT_ATOMS: atom_id res chain seq x y z
N MET A 1 -19.67 -36.15 -59.99
CA MET A 1 -19.64 -34.95 -59.13
C MET A 1 -20.43 -35.02 -57.81
N LYS A 2 -21.06 -36.14 -57.43
CA LYS A 2 -21.80 -36.25 -56.12
C LYS A 2 -21.00 -36.94 -55.01
N PHE A 3 -19.99 -37.72 -55.30
CA PHE A 3 -19.13 -38.41 -54.30
C PHE A 3 -18.09 -37.50 -53.61
N SER A 4 -17.63 -36.48 -54.28
CA SER A 4 -16.60 -35.53 -53.74
C SER A 4 -17.20 -34.63 -52.63
N LYS A 5 -18.49 -34.29 -52.65
CA LYS A 5 -19.13 -33.43 -51.64
C LYS A 5 -19.43 -34.14 -50.33
N ILE A 6 -19.64 -35.46 -50.36
CA ILE A 6 -19.88 -36.27 -49.14
C ILE A 6 -18.59 -36.52 -48.38
N VAL A 7 -17.46 -36.71 -49.09
CA VAL A 7 -16.14 -36.88 -48.46
C VAL A 7 -15.67 -35.58 -47.78
N CYS A 8 -15.94 -34.38 -48.35
CA CYS A 8 -15.64 -33.09 -47.71
C CYS A 8 -16.51 -32.83 -46.49
N LEU A 9 -17.79 -33.27 -46.47
CA LEU A 9 -18.68 -33.09 -45.33
C LEU A 9 -18.28 -34.00 -44.15
N LEU A 10 -17.81 -35.22 -44.43
CA LEU A 10 -17.29 -36.15 -43.42
C LEU A 10 -15.94 -35.67 -42.82
N PHE A 11 -15.08 -35.04 -43.62
CA PHE A 11 -13.84 -34.45 -43.13
C PHE A 11 -14.05 -33.15 -42.29
N LEU A 12 -15.14 -32.40 -42.55
CA LEU A 12 -15.50 -31.21 -41.75
C LEU A 12 -16.09 -31.58 -40.39
N CYS A 13 -16.77 -32.73 -40.27
CA CYS A 13 -17.31 -33.22 -38.99
C CYS A 13 -16.25 -33.85 -38.08
N THR A 14 -15.15 -34.38 -38.62
CA THR A 14 -14.06 -34.94 -37.80
C THR A 14 -13.08 -33.86 -37.25
N ALA A 15 -13.10 -32.67 -37.83
CA ALA A 15 -12.26 -31.55 -37.35
C ALA A 15 -12.86 -30.82 -36.12
N PHE A 16 -14.10 -31.10 -35.71
CA PHE A 16 -14.75 -30.46 -34.54
C PHE A 16 -14.77 -31.31 -33.28
N ALA A 17 -14.17 -32.51 -33.30
CA ALA A 17 -13.88 -33.26 -32.08
C ALA A 17 -12.59 -32.76 -31.44
N VAL A 18 -12.46 -31.44 -31.27
CA VAL A 18 -11.48 -30.87 -30.31
C VAL A 18 -11.98 -31.28 -28.93
N SER A 19 -11.36 -32.32 -28.40
CA SER A 19 -11.52 -32.73 -27.00
C SER A 19 -11.42 -31.49 -26.11
N THR A 20 -12.54 -31.02 -25.59
CA THR A 20 -12.55 -30.14 -24.43
C THR A 20 -12.01 -30.96 -23.26
N TYR A 21 -10.70 -31.15 -23.21
CA TYR A 21 -10.03 -31.43 -21.96
C TYR A 21 -10.44 -30.26 -21.04
N ALA A 22 -11.21 -30.57 -20.00
CA ALA A 22 -11.42 -29.65 -18.92
C ALA A 22 -10.02 -29.32 -18.40
N GLN A 23 -9.49 -28.21 -18.88
CA GLN A 23 -8.14 -27.76 -18.54
C GLN A 23 -8.20 -27.48 -17.05
N GLN A 24 -7.58 -28.35 -16.25
CA GLN A 24 -7.44 -28.08 -14.82
C GLN A 24 -6.83 -26.69 -14.69
N ALA A 25 -7.46 -25.83 -13.87
CA ALA A 25 -6.98 -24.49 -13.65
C ALA A 25 -5.49 -24.53 -13.30
N PRO A 26 -4.63 -23.72 -13.94
CA PRO A 26 -3.18 -23.77 -13.74
C PRO A 26 -2.85 -23.57 -12.26
N LEU A 27 -1.90 -24.34 -11.74
CA LEU A 27 -1.43 -24.20 -10.38
C LEU A 27 -0.66 -22.89 -10.25
N LEU A 28 -1.14 -21.99 -9.40
CA LEU A 28 -0.42 -20.78 -8.99
C LEU A 28 0.41 -21.13 -7.75
N THR A 29 1.72 -21.13 -7.87
CA THR A 29 2.59 -21.29 -6.70
C THR A 29 2.72 -20.00 -5.92
N LEU A 30 3.08 -20.08 -4.63
CA LEU A 30 3.35 -18.89 -3.82
C LEU A 30 4.45 -18.02 -4.43
N ARG A 31 5.49 -18.65 -4.94
CA ARG A 31 6.62 -17.96 -5.59
C ARG A 31 6.16 -17.20 -6.83
N ASP A 32 5.42 -17.85 -7.71
CA ASP A 32 4.89 -17.19 -8.92
C ASP A 32 3.98 -16.01 -8.55
N ALA A 33 3.11 -16.18 -7.55
CA ALA A 33 2.23 -15.11 -7.09
C ALA A 33 3.03 -13.88 -6.63
N VAL A 34 4.09 -14.08 -5.83
CA VAL A 34 4.91 -12.96 -5.37
C VAL A 34 5.73 -12.37 -6.51
N GLU A 35 6.31 -13.16 -7.41
CA GLU A 35 7.06 -12.65 -8.58
C GLU A 35 6.16 -11.79 -9.50
N ILE A 36 4.94 -12.25 -9.76
CA ILE A 36 3.95 -11.49 -10.55
C ILE A 36 3.58 -10.18 -9.83
N ALA A 37 3.34 -10.22 -8.52
CA ALA A 37 3.00 -9.03 -7.74
C ALA A 37 4.15 -8.01 -7.74
N LEU A 38 5.38 -8.44 -7.50
CA LEU A 38 6.57 -7.58 -7.52
C LEU A 38 6.73 -6.85 -8.87
N LYS A 39 6.43 -7.52 -9.96
CA LYS A 39 6.54 -6.95 -11.32
C LYS A 39 5.39 -6.01 -11.68
N ASN A 40 4.17 -6.35 -11.28
CA ASN A 40 2.96 -5.73 -11.83
C ASN A 40 2.25 -4.79 -10.86
N ASN A 41 2.37 -5.00 -9.54
CA ASN A 41 1.55 -4.31 -8.54
C ASN A 41 1.69 -2.78 -8.62
N TYR A 42 0.54 -2.10 -8.67
CA TYR A 42 0.52 -0.64 -8.83
C TYR A 42 1.06 0.10 -7.61
N ASN A 43 0.85 -0.41 -6.40
CA ASN A 43 1.38 0.24 -5.19
C ASN A 43 2.91 0.22 -5.18
N ILE A 44 3.53 -0.88 -5.63
CA ILE A 44 4.99 -0.98 -5.77
C ILE A 44 5.49 0.02 -6.82
N LYS A 45 4.84 0.11 -7.98
CA LYS A 45 5.22 1.07 -9.04
C LYS A 45 5.08 2.50 -8.57
N LEU A 46 3.99 2.83 -7.86
CA LEU A 46 3.81 4.16 -7.27
C LEU A 46 4.90 4.48 -6.22
N ALA A 47 5.24 3.52 -5.37
CA ALA A 47 6.29 3.70 -4.37
C ALA A 47 7.67 3.89 -5.04
N GLN A 48 7.99 3.15 -6.10
CA GLN A 48 9.20 3.33 -6.91
C GLN A 48 9.26 4.71 -7.56
N ASN A 49 8.15 5.17 -8.15
CA ASN A 49 8.07 6.50 -8.75
C ASN A 49 8.26 7.60 -7.69
N ASN A 50 7.63 7.49 -6.52
CA ASN A 50 7.79 8.43 -5.42
C ASN A 50 9.24 8.47 -4.92
N ASN A 51 9.88 7.32 -4.82
CA ASN A 51 11.30 7.25 -4.46
C ASN A 51 12.21 7.90 -5.53
N THR A 52 11.89 7.69 -6.81
CA THR A 52 12.59 8.35 -7.92
C THR A 52 12.40 9.87 -7.89
N ILE A 53 11.19 10.35 -7.60
CA ILE A 53 10.90 11.79 -7.43
C ILE A 53 11.73 12.36 -6.26
N ALA A 54 11.75 11.68 -5.11
CA ALA A 54 12.53 12.11 -3.97
C ALA A 54 14.03 12.16 -4.31
N LYS A 55 14.55 11.18 -5.04
CA LYS A 55 15.93 11.14 -5.54
C LYS A 55 16.22 12.29 -6.51
N ASN A 56 15.34 12.57 -7.45
CA ASN A 56 15.47 13.67 -8.41
C ASN A 56 15.48 15.04 -7.73
N ASN A 57 14.82 15.16 -6.57
CA ASN A 57 14.80 16.39 -5.78
C ASN A 57 16.14 16.68 -5.07
N VAL A 58 17.03 15.70 -4.94
CA VAL A 58 18.35 15.87 -4.29
C VAL A 58 19.32 16.52 -5.27
N THR A 59 19.11 17.81 -5.51
CA THR A 59 19.99 18.61 -6.39
C THR A 59 20.43 19.90 -5.71
N PRO A 60 21.63 20.40 -6.04
CA PRO A 60 22.07 21.71 -5.57
C PRO A 60 21.14 22.86 -5.98
N GLY A 61 20.49 22.74 -7.16
CA GLY A 61 19.52 23.72 -7.63
C GLY A 61 18.29 23.79 -6.73
N ASN A 62 17.70 22.65 -6.38
CA ASN A 62 16.56 22.57 -5.48
C ASN A 62 16.91 22.98 -4.03
N ALA A 63 18.16 22.82 -3.63
CA ALA A 63 18.64 23.29 -2.35
C ALA A 63 18.89 24.81 -2.27
N GLY A 64 18.84 25.51 -3.41
CA GLY A 64 19.08 26.97 -3.50
C GLY A 64 20.56 27.35 -3.63
N ILE A 65 21.46 26.40 -3.94
CA ILE A 65 22.91 26.64 -4.07
C ILE A 65 23.27 27.26 -5.43
N LEU A 66 22.51 26.92 -6.47
CA LEU A 66 22.80 27.35 -7.83
C LEU A 66 22.09 28.67 -8.19
N PRO A 67 22.66 29.48 -9.10
CA PRO A 67 22.01 30.65 -9.62
C PRO A 67 20.76 30.30 -10.42
N GLN A 68 19.79 31.21 -10.42
CA GLN A 68 18.58 31.13 -11.22
C GLN A 68 18.65 32.19 -12.33
N VAL A 69 18.46 31.76 -13.58
CA VAL A 69 18.33 32.64 -14.74
C VAL A 69 16.88 32.65 -15.18
N SER A 70 16.32 33.83 -15.31
CA SER A 70 14.96 34.06 -15.78
C SER A 70 14.92 35.17 -16.85
N ALA A 71 13.88 35.14 -17.67
CA ALA A 71 13.57 36.26 -18.57
C ALA A 71 12.18 36.80 -18.22
N SER A 72 12.05 38.11 -18.19
CA SER A 72 10.79 38.77 -17.87
C SER A 72 10.42 39.82 -18.93
N LEU A 73 9.15 39.97 -19.13
CA LEU A 73 8.54 41.09 -19.88
C LEU A 73 7.50 41.73 -18.97
N THR A 74 7.69 43.02 -18.70
CA THR A 74 6.78 43.79 -17.87
C THR A 74 6.25 44.98 -18.71
N THR A 75 4.94 45.15 -18.74
CA THR A 75 4.32 46.32 -19.36
C THR A 75 3.44 47.02 -18.32
N ASN A 76 3.73 48.30 -18.09
CA ASN A 76 2.99 49.14 -17.18
C ASN A 76 2.37 50.28 -17.95
N ASN A 77 1.05 50.35 -17.97
CA ASN A 77 0.29 51.42 -18.61
C ASN A 77 -0.55 52.15 -17.57
N SER A 78 -0.45 53.46 -17.52
CA SER A 78 -1.28 54.28 -16.65
C SER A 78 -1.94 55.44 -17.41
N LYS A 79 -3.15 55.80 -17.00
CA LYS A 79 -3.85 57.01 -17.46
C LYS A 79 -4.08 57.88 -16.25
N GLN A 80 -3.48 59.06 -16.24
CA GLN A 80 -3.45 59.96 -15.08
C GLN A 80 -3.87 61.37 -15.47
N THR A 81 -4.44 62.10 -14.52
CA THR A 81 -4.59 63.56 -14.56
C THR A 81 -3.52 64.14 -13.66
N ILE A 82 -2.67 65.00 -14.18
CA ILE A 82 -1.53 65.58 -13.52
C ILE A 82 -1.69 67.08 -13.44
N THR A 83 -1.66 67.67 -12.27
CA THR A 83 -1.53 69.10 -12.04
C THR A 83 -0.08 69.39 -11.69
N GLN A 84 0.60 70.12 -12.54
CA GLN A 84 2.00 70.51 -12.34
C GLN A 84 2.04 72.04 -12.05
N THR A 85 2.59 72.39 -10.89
CA THR A 85 2.93 73.77 -10.55
C THR A 85 4.44 73.96 -10.75
N ARG A 86 4.84 74.82 -11.67
CA ARG A 86 6.22 75.13 -11.96
C ARG A 86 6.79 76.07 -10.91
N SER A 87 8.14 76.21 -10.84
CA SER A 87 8.85 77.10 -9.90
C SER A 87 8.50 78.57 -10.11
N ASP A 88 8.00 78.97 -11.28
CA ASP A 88 7.51 80.31 -11.61
C ASP A 88 6.05 80.56 -11.17
N GLY A 89 5.40 79.57 -10.50
CA GLY A 89 3.99 79.64 -10.11
C GLY A 89 2.98 79.21 -11.19
N THR A 90 3.41 78.90 -12.39
CA THR A 90 2.52 78.50 -13.47
C THR A 90 1.90 77.11 -13.21
N VAL A 91 0.57 77.03 -13.22
CA VAL A 91 -0.14 75.77 -13.03
C VAL A 91 -0.52 75.18 -14.38
N ASN A 92 -0.09 73.98 -14.67
CA ASN A 92 -0.44 73.24 -15.90
C ASN A 92 -1.26 72.00 -15.55
N ASN A 93 -2.51 71.95 -16.02
CA ASN A 93 -3.44 70.80 -15.81
C ASN A 93 -3.46 69.91 -17.07
N LEU A 94 -2.91 68.72 -16.94
CA LEU A 94 -2.76 67.73 -17.98
C LEU A 94 -3.75 66.57 -17.72
N ASN A 95 -4.84 66.51 -18.50
CA ASN A 95 -5.89 65.51 -18.31
C ASN A 95 -5.70 64.31 -19.21
N GLY A 96 -5.89 63.09 -18.62
CA GLY A 96 -5.93 61.85 -19.39
C GLY A 96 -4.59 61.40 -19.99
N ILE A 97 -3.46 61.82 -19.40
CA ILE A 97 -2.11 61.46 -19.84
C ILE A 97 -1.94 59.93 -19.75
N ARG A 98 -1.56 59.31 -20.86
CA ARG A 98 -1.27 57.89 -20.95
C ARG A 98 0.23 57.65 -20.90
N ASN A 99 0.71 57.10 -19.80
CA ASN A 99 2.08 56.65 -19.70
C ASN A 99 2.12 55.16 -20.02
N SER A 100 3.15 54.73 -20.75
CA SER A 100 3.40 53.34 -21.10
C SER A 100 4.89 53.06 -20.83
N ASN A 101 5.17 51.97 -20.14
CA ASN A 101 6.52 51.50 -19.95
C ASN A 101 6.56 49.98 -20.24
N VAL A 102 7.42 49.58 -21.15
CA VAL A 102 7.69 48.20 -21.50
C VAL A 102 9.14 47.92 -21.15
N SER A 103 9.36 46.93 -20.29
CA SER A 103 10.70 46.50 -19.87
C SER A 103 10.81 45.00 -20.02
N TYR A 104 11.86 44.52 -20.67
CA TYR A 104 12.12 43.09 -20.84
C TYR A 104 13.61 42.76 -20.85
N GLY A 105 13.91 41.50 -20.51
CA GLY A 105 15.27 41.03 -20.56
C GLY A 105 15.54 39.84 -19.67
N PRO A 106 16.72 39.19 -19.83
CA PRO A 106 17.18 38.14 -18.95
C PRO A 106 17.76 38.73 -17.67
N SER A 107 17.56 37.99 -16.55
CA SER A 107 18.17 38.30 -15.26
C SER A 107 18.69 37.03 -14.61
N LEU A 108 19.79 37.15 -13.89
CA LEU A 108 20.38 36.11 -13.06
C LEU A 108 20.31 36.59 -11.60
N ASN A 109 19.77 35.73 -10.75
CA ASN A 109 19.78 35.94 -9.30
C ASN A 109 20.50 34.75 -8.63
N TRP A 110 21.45 35.04 -7.78
CA TRP A 110 22.22 34.03 -7.07
C TRP A 110 22.41 34.42 -5.62
N THR A 111 21.87 33.58 -4.74
CA THR A 111 22.16 33.69 -3.32
C THR A 111 23.47 32.95 -3.04
N ILE A 112 24.56 33.72 -2.76
CA ILE A 112 25.88 33.16 -2.49
C ILE A 112 26.07 32.78 -1.02
N PHE A 113 25.30 33.40 -0.12
CA PHE A 113 25.32 33.08 1.29
C PHE A 113 23.96 33.39 1.93
N ASP A 114 23.44 32.43 2.73
CA ASP A 114 22.14 32.50 3.43
C ASP A 114 22.24 32.00 4.88
N GLY A 115 23.42 32.16 5.49
CA GLY A 115 23.66 31.62 6.83
C GLY A 115 23.78 30.09 6.86
N PHE A 116 24.19 29.47 5.75
CA PHE A 116 24.28 28.01 5.55
C PHE A 116 22.93 27.30 5.44
N ALA A 117 21.80 28.01 5.24
CA ALA A 117 20.48 27.40 5.05
C ALA A 117 20.47 26.50 3.82
N MET A 118 21.08 26.90 2.71
CA MET A 118 21.15 26.10 1.47
C MET A 118 21.80 24.73 1.69
N PHE A 119 22.81 24.62 2.55
CA PHE A 119 23.45 23.35 2.88
C PHE A 119 22.55 22.50 3.78
N ALA A 120 21.83 23.11 4.73
CA ALA A 120 20.84 22.44 5.55
C ALA A 120 19.65 21.95 4.68
N ASN A 121 19.22 22.74 3.70
CA ASN A 121 18.22 22.32 2.70
C ASN A 121 18.69 21.10 1.89
N TYR A 122 19.94 21.10 1.46
CA TYR A 122 20.51 19.95 0.74
C TYR A 122 20.54 18.68 1.60
N ASP A 123 20.93 18.81 2.88
CA ASP A 123 20.87 17.71 3.85
C ASP A 123 19.43 17.24 4.09
N GLN A 124 18.47 18.16 4.14
CA GLN A 124 17.04 17.82 4.25
C GLN A 124 16.58 16.98 3.07
N LEU A 125 16.92 17.39 1.84
CA LEU A 125 16.56 16.64 0.63
C LEU A 125 17.16 15.23 0.65
N LYS A 126 18.38 15.05 1.14
CA LYS A 126 18.99 13.71 1.33
C LYS A 126 18.21 12.88 2.35
N GLN A 127 17.81 13.47 3.51
CA GLN A 127 17.03 12.74 4.51
C GLN A 127 15.63 12.39 3.98
N LEU A 128 14.98 13.27 3.22
CA LEU A 128 13.70 12.99 2.58
C LEU A 128 13.80 11.86 1.53
N ASN A 129 14.91 11.78 0.79
CA ASN A 129 15.17 10.67 -0.10
C ASN A 129 15.35 9.35 0.68
N GLN A 130 16.11 9.36 1.79
CA GLN A 130 16.24 8.17 2.65
C GLN A 130 14.89 7.73 3.24
N LEU A 131 14.05 8.68 3.67
CA LEU A 131 12.70 8.40 4.15
C LEU A 131 11.84 7.76 3.06
N SER A 132 11.95 8.26 1.83
CA SER A 132 11.22 7.70 0.68
C SER A 132 11.69 6.27 0.35
N ASP A 133 13.00 5.98 0.45
CA ASP A 133 13.54 4.63 0.26
C ASP A 133 12.99 3.64 1.32
N VAL A 134 12.97 4.05 2.60
CA VAL A 134 12.39 3.24 3.68
C VAL A 134 10.91 2.96 3.42
N ARG A 135 10.13 3.97 3.02
CA ARG A 135 8.70 3.83 2.69
C ARG A 135 8.46 2.94 1.48
N MET A 136 9.33 3.02 0.47
CA MET A 136 9.25 2.13 -0.70
C MET A 136 9.47 0.69 -0.29
N ARG A 137 10.49 0.39 0.53
CA ARG A 137 10.75 -0.95 1.06
C ARG A 137 9.58 -1.48 1.89
N ASP A 138 9.01 -0.64 2.74
CA ASP A 138 7.82 -0.99 3.53
C ASP A 138 6.63 -1.35 2.64
N THR A 139 6.38 -0.56 1.59
CA THR A 139 5.31 -0.86 0.62
C THR A 139 5.54 -2.19 -0.11
N ILE A 140 6.78 -2.49 -0.49
CA ILE A 140 7.15 -3.78 -1.10
C ILE A 140 6.87 -4.92 -0.13
N GLN A 141 7.36 -4.84 1.11
CA GLN A 141 7.18 -5.88 2.13
C GLN A 141 5.70 -6.07 2.49
N SER A 142 4.95 -4.99 2.64
CA SER A 142 3.51 -5.04 2.90
C SER A 142 2.74 -5.69 1.74
N THR A 143 3.12 -5.39 0.50
CA THR A 143 2.51 -6.02 -0.68
C THR A 143 2.80 -7.51 -0.72
N ILE A 144 4.05 -7.92 -0.47
CA ILE A 144 4.44 -9.33 -0.39
C ILE A 144 3.66 -10.04 0.73
N ALA A 145 3.60 -9.44 1.93
CA ALA A 145 2.85 -9.99 3.07
C ALA A 145 1.37 -10.20 2.73
N ASN A 146 0.74 -9.22 2.06
CA ASN A 146 -0.67 -9.31 1.63
C ASN A 146 -0.90 -10.41 0.59
N VAL A 147 0.03 -10.59 -0.36
CA VAL A 147 -0.04 -11.68 -1.34
C VAL A 147 0.08 -13.02 -0.64
N ILE A 148 1.05 -13.18 0.25
CA ILE A 148 1.27 -14.42 1.01
C ILE A 148 0.05 -14.73 1.89
N ALA A 149 -0.47 -13.75 2.64
CA ALA A 149 -1.64 -13.92 3.49
C ALA A 149 -2.88 -14.34 2.67
N THR A 150 -3.12 -13.67 1.53
CA THR A 150 -4.24 -14.01 0.63
C THR A 150 -4.06 -15.40 0.01
N TYR A 151 -2.83 -15.80 -0.31
CA TYR A 151 -2.53 -17.12 -0.83
C TYR A 151 -2.85 -18.23 0.20
N TYR A 152 -2.42 -18.06 1.44
CA TYR A 152 -2.72 -19.02 2.51
C TYR A 152 -4.20 -18.99 2.93
N ASP A 153 -4.89 -17.85 2.81
CA ASP A 153 -6.34 -17.80 3.00
C ASP A 153 -7.07 -18.59 1.91
N LEU A 154 -6.61 -18.55 0.65
CA LEU A 154 -7.14 -19.38 -0.42
C LEU A 154 -6.96 -20.88 -0.13
N ILE A 155 -5.82 -21.29 0.41
CA ILE A 155 -5.60 -22.67 0.84
C ILE A 155 -6.59 -23.06 1.95
N ASN A 156 -6.71 -22.23 2.99
CA ASN A 156 -7.65 -22.44 4.09
C ASN A 156 -9.10 -22.59 3.57
N GLN A 157 -9.54 -21.71 2.67
CA GLN A 157 -10.89 -21.76 2.10
C GLN A 157 -11.10 -22.97 1.19
N ASN A 158 -10.07 -23.42 0.45
CA ASN A 158 -10.11 -24.63 -0.35
C ASN A 158 -10.28 -25.88 0.52
N GLU A 159 -9.58 -25.98 1.65
CA GLU A 159 -9.72 -27.06 2.60
C GLU A 159 -11.12 -27.08 3.25
N GLN A 160 -11.68 -25.90 3.56
CA GLN A 160 -13.06 -25.79 4.04
C GLN A 160 -14.09 -26.23 2.98
N LEU A 161 -13.85 -25.93 1.69
CA LEU A 161 -14.69 -26.43 0.60
C LEU A 161 -14.67 -27.96 0.53
N LYS A 162 -13.47 -28.58 0.63
CA LYS A 162 -13.35 -30.05 0.64
C LYS A 162 -14.10 -30.67 1.84
N ALA A 163 -13.98 -30.05 3.03
CA ALA A 163 -14.70 -30.51 4.21
C ALA A 163 -16.23 -30.44 4.04
N LEU A 164 -16.74 -29.34 3.48
CA LEU A 164 -18.18 -29.19 3.20
C LEU A 164 -18.67 -30.12 2.10
N GLN A 165 -17.87 -30.43 1.06
CA GLN A 165 -18.19 -31.47 0.08
C GLN A 165 -18.30 -32.84 0.75
N GLY A 166 -17.40 -33.17 1.66
CA GLY A 166 -17.49 -34.38 2.48
C GLY A 166 -18.76 -34.43 3.34
N ALA A 167 -19.13 -33.30 3.97
CA ALA A 167 -20.36 -33.18 4.75
C ALA A 167 -21.62 -33.45 3.90
N ILE A 168 -21.69 -32.86 2.68
CA ILE A 168 -22.79 -33.11 1.74
C ILE A 168 -22.87 -34.59 1.35
N ALA A 169 -21.74 -35.26 1.11
CA ALA A 169 -21.71 -36.68 0.77
C ALA A 169 -22.29 -37.54 1.92
N ILE A 170 -21.97 -37.21 3.14
CA ILE A 170 -22.51 -37.86 4.35
C ILE A 170 -24.02 -37.60 4.49
N SER A 171 -24.46 -36.34 4.40
CA SER A 171 -25.87 -35.97 4.52
C SER A 171 -26.71 -36.56 3.40
N ARG A 172 -26.18 -36.69 2.17
CA ARG A 172 -26.82 -37.41 1.07
C ARG A 172 -26.97 -38.88 1.38
N THR A 173 -26.00 -39.51 2.00
CA THR A 173 -26.04 -40.89 2.45
C THR A 173 -27.08 -41.07 3.57
N GLN A 174 -27.15 -40.17 4.52
CA GLN A 174 -28.18 -40.18 5.59
C GLN A 174 -29.57 -40.03 5.03
N TYR A 175 -29.79 -39.09 4.08
CA TYR A 175 -31.09 -38.93 3.40
C TYR A 175 -31.51 -40.22 2.67
N ARG A 176 -30.61 -40.85 1.92
CA ARG A 176 -30.88 -42.10 1.24
C ARG A 176 -31.28 -43.20 2.23
N ILE A 177 -30.52 -43.41 3.30
CA ILE A 177 -30.82 -44.41 4.32
C ILE A 177 -32.19 -44.16 4.98
N ALA A 178 -32.50 -42.90 5.32
CA ALA A 178 -33.78 -42.52 5.93
C ALA A 178 -34.95 -42.81 4.94
N ASN A 179 -34.77 -42.50 3.66
CA ASN A 179 -35.77 -42.75 2.63
C ASN A 179 -35.98 -44.27 2.40
N ASP A 180 -34.91 -45.06 2.34
CA ASP A 180 -34.96 -46.51 2.19
C ASP A 180 -35.68 -47.18 3.39
N LYS A 181 -35.38 -46.74 4.63
CA LYS A 181 -36.08 -47.20 5.83
C LYS A 181 -37.57 -46.82 5.83
N PHE A 182 -37.93 -45.63 5.34
CA PHE A 182 -39.31 -45.20 5.21
C PHE A 182 -40.07 -46.04 4.21
N THR A 183 -39.51 -46.37 3.05
CA THR A 183 -40.17 -47.18 2.00
C THR A 183 -40.49 -48.61 2.49
N VAL A 184 -39.67 -49.15 3.38
CA VAL A 184 -39.91 -50.48 3.99
C VAL A 184 -40.64 -50.39 5.34
N GLY A 185 -41.19 -49.20 5.70
CA GLY A 185 -42.00 -49.01 6.93
C GLY A 185 -41.20 -48.98 8.23
N ARG A 186 -39.85 -48.81 8.18
CA ARG A 186 -38.96 -48.82 9.38
C ARG A 186 -38.57 -47.42 9.87
N ALA A 187 -39.01 -46.35 9.21
CA ALA A 187 -38.78 -44.97 9.60
C ALA A 187 -40.03 -44.11 9.33
N SER A 188 -40.14 -43.01 10.03
CA SER A 188 -41.22 -42.03 9.84
C SER A 188 -40.92 -41.07 8.67
N LYS A 189 -41.94 -40.47 8.09
CA LYS A 189 -41.80 -39.41 7.09
C LYS A 189 -41.04 -38.19 7.67
N LEU A 190 -41.17 -37.94 8.96
CA LEU A 190 -40.45 -36.89 9.68
C LEU A 190 -38.92 -37.08 9.62
N GLU A 191 -38.44 -38.35 9.75
CA GLU A 191 -37.02 -38.65 9.66
C GLU A 191 -36.46 -38.32 8.25
N VAL A 192 -37.20 -38.64 7.19
CA VAL A 192 -36.82 -38.30 5.82
C VAL A 192 -36.75 -36.80 5.60
N LEU A 193 -37.76 -36.04 6.09
CA LEU A 193 -37.82 -34.61 5.98
C LEU A 193 -36.64 -33.92 6.75
N ASN A 194 -36.34 -34.40 7.95
CA ASN A 194 -35.20 -33.91 8.74
C ASN A 194 -33.86 -34.17 8.02
N ALA A 195 -33.67 -35.35 7.45
CA ALA A 195 -32.47 -35.67 6.67
C ALA A 195 -32.35 -34.78 5.43
N GLN A 196 -33.47 -34.46 4.77
CA GLN A 196 -33.50 -33.53 3.62
C GLN A 196 -33.15 -32.11 4.03
N VAL A 197 -33.68 -31.60 5.15
CA VAL A 197 -33.30 -30.28 5.70
C VAL A 197 -31.82 -30.22 6.02
N ASN A 198 -31.27 -31.28 6.62
CA ASN A 198 -29.80 -31.32 6.89
C ASN A 198 -28.97 -31.26 5.62
N LEU A 199 -29.35 -32.02 4.57
CA LEU A 199 -28.66 -31.97 3.27
C LEU A 199 -28.76 -30.58 2.64
N ASN A 200 -29.91 -29.95 2.69
CA ASN A 200 -30.10 -28.59 2.17
C ASN A 200 -29.23 -27.56 2.95
N THR A 201 -29.13 -27.68 4.27
CA THR A 201 -28.31 -26.85 5.11
C THR A 201 -26.83 -26.97 4.77
N ASP A 202 -26.31 -28.20 4.62
CA ASP A 202 -24.93 -28.45 4.24
C ASP A 202 -24.63 -27.96 2.81
N THR A 203 -25.60 -28.09 1.90
CA THR A 203 -25.51 -27.57 0.53
C THR A 203 -25.48 -26.03 0.53
N ALA A 204 -26.28 -25.36 1.35
CA ALA A 204 -26.29 -23.91 1.45
C ALA A 204 -24.95 -23.39 2.02
N ALA A 205 -24.41 -24.06 3.03
CA ALA A 205 -23.08 -23.73 3.58
C ALA A 205 -21.98 -23.86 2.52
N PHE A 206 -22.01 -24.94 1.73
CA PHE A 206 -21.08 -25.14 0.61
C PHE A 206 -21.17 -24.03 -0.44
N LEU A 207 -22.39 -23.65 -0.86
CA LEU A 207 -22.59 -22.59 -1.85
C LEU A 207 -22.06 -21.23 -1.34
N THR A 208 -22.27 -20.94 -0.05
CA THR A 208 -21.70 -19.74 0.59
C THR A 208 -20.16 -19.77 0.56
N GLN A 209 -19.57 -20.91 0.88
CA GLN A 209 -18.11 -21.06 0.85
C GLN A 209 -17.53 -20.96 -0.58
N VAL A 210 -18.23 -21.49 -1.59
CA VAL A 210 -17.86 -21.31 -3.01
C VAL A 210 -17.82 -19.83 -3.38
N GLN A 211 -18.81 -19.06 -2.94
CA GLN A 211 -18.86 -17.61 -3.19
C GLN A 211 -17.68 -16.90 -2.53
N GLN A 212 -17.35 -17.21 -1.27
CA GLN A 212 -16.21 -16.63 -0.55
C GLN A 212 -14.88 -16.98 -1.23
N PHE A 213 -14.69 -18.23 -1.62
CA PHE A 213 -13.48 -18.67 -2.32
C PHE A 213 -13.29 -17.96 -3.67
N LYS A 214 -14.37 -17.80 -4.45
CA LYS A 214 -14.33 -17.03 -5.70
C LYS A 214 -14.01 -15.56 -5.47
N ALA A 215 -14.59 -14.93 -4.45
CA ALA A 215 -14.30 -13.55 -4.10
C ALA A 215 -12.81 -13.38 -3.73
N ASN A 216 -12.25 -14.34 -3.01
CA ASN A 216 -10.84 -14.31 -2.63
C ASN A 216 -9.89 -14.58 -3.82
N LYS A 217 -10.29 -15.40 -4.80
CA LYS A 217 -9.59 -15.53 -6.10
C LYS A 217 -9.54 -14.17 -6.84
N ILE A 218 -10.66 -13.45 -6.89
CA ILE A 218 -10.72 -12.11 -7.50
C ILE A 218 -9.77 -11.15 -6.77
N ARG A 219 -9.75 -11.18 -5.43
CA ARG A 219 -8.82 -10.38 -4.63
C ARG A 219 -7.36 -10.72 -4.94
N MET A 220 -7.01 -11.99 -5.06
CA MET A 220 -5.67 -12.42 -5.48
C MET A 220 -5.33 -11.86 -6.87
N ASN A 221 -6.21 -12.00 -7.85
CA ASN A 221 -6.01 -11.46 -9.20
C ASN A 221 -5.81 -9.94 -9.19
N GLN A 222 -6.54 -9.21 -8.32
CA GLN A 222 -6.36 -7.77 -8.11
C GLN A 222 -4.97 -7.45 -7.56
N LEU A 223 -4.48 -8.20 -6.56
CA LEU A 223 -3.14 -8.01 -6.01
C LEU A 223 -2.04 -8.28 -7.04
N LEU A 224 -2.26 -9.26 -7.91
CA LEU A 224 -1.36 -9.64 -9.00
C LEU A 224 -1.47 -8.74 -10.24
N VAL A 225 -2.48 -7.87 -10.29
CA VAL A 225 -2.77 -6.98 -11.43
C VAL A 225 -2.87 -7.77 -12.74
N ARG A 226 -3.77 -8.75 -12.75
CA ARG A 226 -4.12 -9.55 -13.93
C ARG A 226 -5.64 -9.57 -14.12
N ASP A 227 -6.13 -10.18 -15.19
CA ASP A 227 -7.58 -10.30 -15.40
C ASP A 227 -8.24 -10.93 -14.17
N LEU A 228 -9.27 -10.24 -13.64
CA LEU A 228 -9.97 -10.60 -12.42
C LEU A 228 -10.69 -11.95 -12.52
N GLN A 229 -11.02 -12.39 -13.72
CA GLN A 229 -11.70 -13.66 -14.00
C GLN A 229 -10.73 -14.83 -14.26
N THR A 230 -9.42 -14.58 -14.24
CA THR A 230 -8.41 -15.63 -14.42
C THR A 230 -8.59 -16.70 -13.36
N ASP A 231 -8.87 -17.93 -13.79
CA ASP A 231 -8.98 -19.06 -12.87
C ASP A 231 -7.62 -19.70 -12.60
N PHE A 232 -7.43 -20.20 -11.39
CA PHE A 232 -6.22 -20.87 -10.95
C PHE A 232 -6.52 -21.79 -9.77
N SER A 233 -5.64 -22.74 -9.51
CA SER A 233 -5.62 -23.57 -8.30
C SER A 233 -4.46 -23.16 -7.39
N VAL A 234 -4.57 -23.48 -6.11
CA VAL A 234 -3.51 -23.27 -5.11
C VAL A 234 -3.07 -24.61 -4.51
N ALA A 235 -1.93 -24.64 -3.86
CA ALA A 235 -1.49 -25.82 -3.11
C ALA A 235 -2.48 -26.15 -1.97
N ASP A 236 -2.36 -27.37 -1.41
CA ASP A 236 -3.31 -27.88 -0.41
C ASP A 236 -2.76 -27.85 1.02
N THR A 237 -1.55 -27.30 1.24
CA THR A 237 -0.90 -27.38 2.55
C THR A 237 -0.41 -26.04 3.06
N ILE A 238 -0.64 -25.79 4.34
CA ILE A 238 -0.08 -24.66 5.09
C ILE A 238 1.04 -25.21 5.98
N VAL A 239 2.27 -24.79 5.73
CA VAL A 239 3.41 -25.09 6.58
C VAL A 239 3.78 -23.87 7.40
N VAL A 240 3.73 -23.96 8.72
CA VAL A 240 4.12 -22.89 9.64
C VAL A 240 5.55 -23.17 10.11
N ASP A 241 6.40 -22.13 10.05
CA ASP A 241 7.77 -22.20 10.58
C ASP A 241 7.71 -22.31 12.12
N GLN A 242 8.33 -23.32 12.71
CA GLN A 242 8.27 -23.58 14.15
C GLN A 242 9.49 -23.03 14.91
N ASN A 243 10.43 -22.38 14.21
CA ASN A 243 11.74 -22.03 14.77
C ASN A 243 11.92 -20.53 15.05
N LEU A 244 10.86 -19.73 15.00
CA LEU A 244 10.96 -18.31 15.27
C LEU A 244 11.31 -18.05 16.75
N LYS A 245 12.35 -17.23 16.98
CA LYS A 245 12.80 -16.86 18.33
C LYS A 245 12.50 -15.38 18.58
N LEU A 246 11.86 -15.08 19.70
CA LEU A 246 11.46 -13.71 20.07
C LEU A 246 12.66 -12.76 20.11
N ALA A 247 13.79 -13.18 20.69
CA ALA A 247 14.99 -12.33 20.80
C ALA A 247 15.54 -11.93 19.42
N ASP A 248 15.57 -12.84 18.46
CA ASP A 248 16.06 -12.58 17.10
C ASP A 248 15.14 -11.61 16.35
N ILE A 249 13.83 -11.76 16.56
CA ILE A 249 12.80 -10.87 15.98
C ILE A 249 12.94 -9.46 16.53
N ILE A 250 13.05 -9.29 17.87
CA ILE A 250 13.21 -7.98 18.51
C ILE A 250 14.49 -7.30 18.01
N ASN A 251 15.63 -8.00 18.00
CA ASN A 251 16.91 -7.46 17.54
C ASN A 251 16.86 -7.03 16.06
N SER A 252 16.26 -7.84 15.21
CA SER A 252 16.10 -7.51 13.79
C SER A 252 15.18 -6.30 13.59
N ALA A 253 14.08 -6.23 14.33
CA ALA A 253 13.13 -5.11 14.24
C ALA A 253 13.77 -3.79 14.67
N GLN A 254 14.63 -3.76 15.70
CA GLN A 254 15.30 -2.54 16.14
C GLN A 254 16.15 -1.89 15.04
N THR A 255 16.67 -2.68 14.10
CA THR A 255 17.58 -2.20 13.05
C THR A 255 16.93 -2.11 11.67
N GLN A 256 15.87 -2.87 11.41
CA GLN A 256 15.31 -3.04 10.07
C GLN A 256 13.84 -2.61 9.94
N ASN A 257 13.14 -2.40 11.07
CA ASN A 257 11.74 -2.02 11.03
C ASN A 257 11.53 -0.64 10.37
N PRO A 258 10.70 -0.54 9.32
CA PRO A 258 10.50 0.71 8.58
C PRO A 258 9.92 1.86 9.43
N ALA A 259 9.08 1.56 10.42
CA ALA A 259 8.51 2.58 11.30
C ALA A 259 9.60 3.19 12.22
N ILE A 260 10.46 2.35 12.80
CA ILE A 260 11.58 2.79 13.64
C ILE A 260 12.57 3.61 12.80
N LEU A 261 12.94 3.12 11.61
CA LEU A 261 13.84 3.85 10.70
C LEU A 261 13.26 5.19 10.28
N SER A 262 11.96 5.24 9.98
CA SER A 262 11.26 6.49 9.63
C SER A 262 11.25 7.48 10.79
N ALA A 263 11.01 7.04 12.02
CA ALA A 263 11.02 7.88 13.21
C ALA A 263 12.43 8.48 13.47
N GLU A 264 13.49 7.69 13.29
CA GLU A 264 14.87 8.18 13.41
C GLU A 264 15.24 9.19 12.30
N ILE A 265 14.73 9.00 11.08
CA ILE A 265 14.91 9.97 10.00
C ILE A 265 14.15 11.26 10.33
N ASN A 266 12.93 11.18 10.84
CA ASN A 266 12.13 12.35 11.24
C ASN A 266 12.83 13.15 12.35
N LYS A 267 13.47 12.48 13.31
CA LYS A 267 14.30 13.14 14.32
C LYS A 267 15.46 13.92 13.67
N ARG A 268 16.18 13.32 12.71
CA ARG A 268 17.24 14.03 11.96
C ARG A 268 16.70 15.21 11.15
N LEU A 269 15.48 15.09 10.59
CA LEU A 269 14.81 16.19 9.89
C LEU A 269 14.49 17.35 10.85
N ALA A 270 14.08 17.08 12.09
CA ALA A 270 13.85 18.09 13.11
C ALA A 270 15.17 18.83 13.50
N ASP A 271 16.29 18.10 13.61
CA ASP A 271 17.62 18.71 13.83
C ASP A 271 18.03 19.63 12.66
N ILE A 272 17.77 19.18 11.42
CA ILE A 272 18.04 19.99 10.23
C ILE A 272 17.16 21.25 10.22
N ASN A 273 15.88 21.13 10.56
CA ASN A 273 14.98 22.28 10.68
C ASN A 273 15.50 23.33 11.69
N LEU A 274 16.04 22.90 12.84
CA LEU A 274 16.67 23.83 13.77
C LEU A 274 17.88 24.55 13.14
N ARG A 275 18.69 23.85 12.32
CA ARG A 275 19.81 24.49 11.58
C ARG A 275 19.31 25.54 10.58
N GLN A 276 18.22 25.22 9.83
CA GLN A 276 17.57 26.17 8.92
C GLN A 276 17.04 27.41 9.67
N VAL A 277 16.35 27.21 10.80
CA VAL A 277 15.86 28.30 11.64
C VAL A 277 17.00 29.15 12.18
N LYS A 278 18.13 28.55 12.60
CA LYS A 278 19.31 29.31 13.07
C LYS A 278 20.01 30.09 11.95
N ALA A 279 19.95 29.59 10.71
CA ALA A 279 20.53 30.24 9.55
C ALA A 279 19.98 31.67 9.34
N THR A 280 18.70 31.89 9.67
CA THR A 280 18.07 33.23 9.53
C THR A 280 18.61 34.30 10.48
N ARG A 281 19.54 33.97 11.39
CA ARG A 281 20.31 34.94 12.18
C ARG A 281 21.43 35.63 11.40
N TYR A 282 21.87 34.99 10.33
CA TYR A 282 22.99 35.47 9.54
C TYR A 282 22.51 36.35 8.39
N PRO A 283 23.36 37.22 7.86
CA PRO A 283 23.02 37.99 6.67
C PRO A 283 22.83 37.06 5.47
N THR A 284 21.96 37.47 4.55
CA THR A 284 21.88 36.87 3.22
C THR A 284 22.67 37.76 2.25
N LEU A 285 23.50 37.14 1.40
CA LEU A 285 24.21 37.81 0.31
C LEU A 285 23.69 37.25 -1.01
N SER A 286 23.25 38.17 -1.88
CA SER A 286 22.76 37.81 -3.21
C SER A 286 23.40 38.67 -4.28
N VAL A 287 23.75 38.06 -5.39
CA VAL A 287 24.22 38.74 -6.61
C VAL A 287 23.06 38.72 -7.61
N GLY A 288 22.72 39.93 -8.09
CA GLY A 288 21.80 40.12 -9.18
C GLY A 288 22.51 40.68 -10.41
N THR A 289 22.27 40.14 -11.57
CA THR A 289 22.77 40.72 -12.83
C THR A 289 21.76 40.46 -13.95
N GLY A 290 21.74 41.32 -14.95
CA GLY A 290 20.84 41.19 -16.07
C GLY A 290 21.10 42.21 -17.19
N TYR A 291 20.48 41.99 -18.29
CA TYR A 291 20.42 42.96 -19.39
C TYR A 291 18.96 43.31 -19.64
N THR A 292 18.66 44.61 -19.55
CA THR A 292 17.30 45.11 -19.65
C THR A 292 17.13 46.03 -20.83
N TRP A 293 16.10 45.83 -21.61
CA TRP A 293 15.58 46.78 -22.64
C TRP A 293 14.35 47.45 -22.05
N THR A 294 14.31 48.78 -22.11
CA THR A 294 13.20 49.59 -21.61
C THR A 294 12.75 50.58 -22.68
N ASN A 295 11.46 50.56 -23.04
CA ASN A 295 10.79 51.55 -23.85
C ASN A 295 9.75 52.27 -22.99
N SER A 296 9.96 53.58 -22.76
CA SER A 296 9.09 54.38 -21.94
C SER A 296 8.48 55.52 -22.76
N LYS A 297 7.17 55.70 -22.64
CA LYS A 297 6.40 56.82 -23.25
C LYS A 297 5.73 57.61 -22.14
N THR A 298 6.17 58.85 -21.96
CA THR A 298 5.69 59.76 -20.90
C THR A 298 5.31 61.12 -21.51
N PRO A 299 4.13 61.27 -22.11
CA PRO A 299 3.78 62.47 -22.87
C PRO A 299 3.84 63.77 -22.10
N ALA A 300 3.70 63.74 -20.76
CA ALA A 300 3.78 64.92 -19.88
C ALA A 300 5.19 65.13 -19.31
N GLY A 301 6.16 64.25 -19.60
CA GLY A 301 7.54 64.36 -19.14
C GLY A 301 8.38 65.28 -20.02
N PHE A 302 9.57 65.68 -19.56
CA PHE A 302 10.55 66.41 -20.34
C PHE A 302 10.97 65.62 -21.59
N THR A 303 11.09 64.32 -21.45
CA THR A 303 11.33 63.38 -22.55
C THR A 303 10.07 62.59 -22.83
N ARG A 304 9.50 62.71 -24.05
CA ARG A 304 8.23 62.04 -24.46
C ARG A 304 8.40 60.52 -24.68
N THR A 305 9.51 60.12 -25.22
CA THR A 305 9.89 58.74 -25.47
C THR A 305 11.33 58.50 -25.06
N GLN A 306 11.57 57.35 -24.42
CA GLN A 306 12.93 56.96 -24.03
C GLN A 306 13.10 55.47 -24.32
N ASP A 307 14.09 55.14 -25.12
CA ASP A 307 14.56 53.80 -25.39
C ASP A 307 15.92 53.68 -24.67
N ALA A 308 15.99 52.75 -23.73
CA ALA A 308 17.19 52.48 -22.98
C ALA A 308 17.48 50.97 -22.93
N HIS A 309 18.72 50.61 -23.02
CA HIS A 309 19.14 49.22 -22.82
C HIS A 309 20.51 49.20 -22.13
N GLY A 310 20.71 48.18 -21.35
CA GLY A 310 21.97 48.10 -20.60
C GLY A 310 22.08 46.92 -19.68
N PHE A 311 23.30 46.72 -19.24
CA PHE A 311 23.68 45.67 -18.28
C PHE A 311 23.60 46.22 -16.86
N ASN A 312 22.90 45.50 -15.99
CA ASN A 312 22.76 45.84 -14.57
C ASN A 312 23.43 44.73 -13.74
N TYR A 313 24.14 45.09 -12.73
CA TYR A 313 24.72 44.19 -11.76
C TYR A 313 24.69 44.80 -10.38
N GLY A 314 24.55 43.97 -9.37
CA GLY A 314 24.51 44.43 -7.98
C GLY A 314 24.73 43.28 -7.00
N LEU A 315 25.27 43.64 -5.84
CA LEU A 315 25.38 42.81 -4.66
C LEU A 315 24.41 43.35 -3.63
N THR A 316 23.56 42.49 -3.09
CA THR A 316 22.64 42.82 -2.01
C THR A 316 23.01 42.03 -0.76
N ALA A 317 23.27 42.72 0.35
CA ALA A 317 23.43 42.14 1.66
C ALA A 317 22.22 42.54 2.52
N SER A 318 21.55 41.60 3.14
CA SER A 318 20.39 41.87 4.00
C SER A 318 20.49 41.08 5.28
N ILE A 319 20.26 41.72 6.41
CA ILE A 319 20.22 41.12 7.74
C ILE A 319 19.04 41.69 8.51
N ASN A 320 18.32 40.81 9.20
CA ASN A 320 17.25 41.25 10.09
C ASN A 320 17.83 41.57 11.48
N ILE A 321 17.87 42.85 11.85
CA ILE A 321 18.48 43.29 13.10
C ILE A 321 17.54 43.07 14.28
N PHE A 322 16.27 43.29 14.11
CA PHE A 322 15.26 43.09 15.13
C PHE A 322 13.92 42.66 14.50
N ASP A 323 13.38 41.54 14.98
CA ASP A 323 12.14 40.92 14.46
C ASP A 323 11.06 40.75 15.53
N GLY A 324 11.14 41.52 16.64
CA GLY A 324 10.20 41.38 17.75
C GLY A 324 10.32 40.06 18.49
N PHE A 325 11.57 39.57 18.68
CA PHE A 325 11.89 38.28 19.33
C PHE A 325 11.34 37.03 18.62
N ASN A 326 10.85 37.14 17.37
CA ASN A 326 10.32 36.02 16.62
C ASN A 326 11.38 34.96 16.33
N GLN A 327 12.61 35.35 16.07
CA GLN A 327 13.73 34.43 15.87
C GLN A 327 13.97 33.56 17.12
N TRP A 328 13.99 34.16 18.30
CA TRP A 328 14.16 33.43 19.55
C TRP A 328 13.03 32.44 19.80
N ARG A 329 11.78 32.87 19.54
CA ARG A 329 10.58 32.00 19.61
C ARG A 329 10.68 30.84 18.66
N LYS A 330 11.03 31.06 17.36
CA LYS A 330 11.18 30.02 16.34
C LYS A 330 12.23 28.99 16.76
N GLU A 331 13.36 29.39 17.26
CA GLU A 331 14.40 28.48 17.72
C GLU A 331 13.99 27.66 18.93
N ARG A 332 13.29 28.28 19.87
CA ARG A 332 12.76 27.59 21.04
C ARG A 332 11.74 26.53 20.61
N ASN A 333 10.85 26.87 19.67
CA ASN A 333 9.89 25.94 19.13
C ASN A 333 10.57 24.80 18.35
N ALA A 334 11.60 25.09 17.55
CA ALA A 334 12.36 24.08 16.83
C ALA A 334 13.08 23.10 17.77
N LYS A 335 13.60 23.57 18.92
CA LYS A 335 14.16 22.68 19.95
C LYS A 335 13.09 21.74 20.54
N LEU A 336 11.90 22.27 20.85
CA LEU A 336 10.79 21.43 21.32
C LEU A 336 10.34 20.42 20.26
N GLN A 337 10.44 20.78 18.98
CA GLN A 337 10.17 19.82 17.88
C GLN A 337 11.20 18.67 17.84
N ILE A 338 12.47 18.93 18.17
CA ILE A 338 13.48 17.87 18.29
C ILE A 338 13.15 16.96 19.48
N ASP A 339 12.78 17.55 20.62
CA ASP A 339 12.38 16.78 21.81
C ASP A 339 11.15 15.92 21.51
N ASN A 340 10.13 16.48 20.85
CA ASN A 340 8.94 15.74 20.42
C ASN A 340 9.31 14.58 19.47
N ALA A 341 10.14 14.84 18.46
CA ALA A 341 10.59 13.78 17.54
C ALA A 341 11.40 12.69 18.26
N GLY A 342 12.13 13.04 19.30
CA GLY A 342 12.81 12.08 20.18
C GLY A 342 11.86 11.24 21.01
N ILE A 343 10.77 11.82 21.49
CA ILE A 343 9.69 11.11 22.21
C ILE A 343 8.95 10.18 21.24
N ASP A 344 8.57 10.68 20.06
CA ASP A 344 7.89 9.89 19.02
C ASP A 344 8.72 8.67 18.61
N ALA A 345 10.05 8.81 18.50
CA ALA A 345 10.92 7.68 18.18
C ALA A 345 10.95 6.63 19.31
N LYS A 346 10.92 7.05 20.57
CA LYS A 346 10.84 6.13 21.72
C LYS A 346 9.47 5.43 21.77
N GLN A 347 8.39 6.18 21.54
CA GLN A 347 7.03 5.65 21.50
C GLN A 347 6.89 4.61 20.38
N THR A 348 7.36 4.91 19.17
CA THR A 348 7.35 3.99 18.03
C THR A 348 8.10 2.69 18.34
N ARG A 349 9.25 2.77 19.01
CA ARG A 349 9.99 1.57 19.43
C ARG A 349 9.19 0.73 20.40
N LEU A 350 8.57 1.35 21.39
CA LEU A 350 7.73 0.65 22.38
C LEU A 350 6.51 -0.01 21.72
N GLU A 351 5.86 0.69 20.79
CA GLU A 351 4.71 0.17 20.04
C GLU A 351 5.09 -1.05 19.19
N VAL A 352 6.21 -0.97 18.46
CA VAL A 352 6.72 -2.10 17.66
C VAL A 352 7.09 -3.28 18.56
N GLU A 353 7.73 -3.05 19.70
CA GLU A 353 8.07 -4.11 20.66
C GLU A 353 6.81 -4.76 21.26
N ALA A 354 5.82 -3.95 21.63
CA ALA A 354 4.54 -4.45 22.13
C ALA A 354 3.79 -5.27 21.05
N GLN A 355 3.80 -4.81 19.80
CA GLN A 355 3.21 -5.53 18.68
C GLN A 355 3.90 -6.88 18.45
N ILE A 356 5.24 -6.92 18.48
CA ILE A 356 6.02 -8.17 18.35
C ILE A 356 5.66 -9.15 19.47
N ASN A 357 5.63 -8.70 20.72
CA ASN A 357 5.28 -9.56 21.85
C ASN A 357 3.87 -10.14 21.72
N ASN A 358 2.89 -9.34 21.37
CA ASN A 358 1.50 -9.80 21.16
C ASN A 358 1.39 -10.81 20.02
N LEU A 359 2.05 -10.53 18.89
CA LEU A 359 2.06 -11.45 17.75
C LEU A 359 2.81 -12.75 18.05
N TYR A 360 3.89 -12.68 18.83
CA TYR A 360 4.63 -13.87 19.20
C TYR A 360 3.84 -14.78 20.15
N VAL A 361 3.09 -14.21 21.11
CA VAL A 361 2.15 -14.97 21.94
C VAL A 361 1.07 -15.62 21.07
N SER A 362 0.51 -14.87 20.11
CA SER A 362 -0.49 -15.41 19.17
C SER A 362 0.09 -16.53 18.30
N TYR A 363 1.33 -16.38 17.85
CA TYR A 363 2.06 -17.38 17.07
C TYR A 363 2.26 -18.68 17.88
N LEU A 364 2.75 -18.60 19.12
CA LEU A 364 2.94 -19.78 19.99
C LEU A 364 1.61 -20.47 20.29
N SER A 365 0.59 -19.71 20.70
CA SER A 365 -0.74 -20.26 20.94
C SER A 365 -1.34 -20.90 19.67
N GLY A 366 -1.05 -20.32 18.51
CA GLY A 366 -1.43 -20.88 17.21
C GLY A 366 -0.80 -22.24 16.94
N LEU A 367 0.50 -22.42 17.24
CA LEU A 367 1.18 -23.71 17.09
C LEU A 367 0.57 -24.79 18.00
N ASP A 368 0.25 -24.45 19.25
CA ASP A 368 -0.39 -25.37 20.17
C ASP A 368 -1.80 -25.75 19.72
N LEU A 369 -2.57 -24.78 19.21
CA LEU A 369 -3.91 -25.01 18.65
C LEU A 369 -3.86 -25.88 17.38
N VAL A 370 -2.86 -25.74 16.52
CA VAL A 370 -2.66 -26.59 15.35
C VAL A 370 -2.43 -28.04 15.78
N LYS A 371 -1.54 -28.28 16.77
CA LYS A 371 -1.26 -29.61 17.29
C LYS A 371 -2.50 -30.26 17.94
N LEU A 372 -3.23 -29.51 18.77
CA LEU A 372 -4.47 -29.97 19.39
C LEU A 372 -5.55 -30.22 18.34
N GLY A 373 -5.70 -29.30 17.38
CA GLY A 373 -6.68 -29.38 16.30
C GLY A 373 -6.48 -30.63 15.44
N GLN A 374 -5.24 -30.97 15.09
CA GLN A 374 -4.92 -32.17 14.33
C GLN A 374 -5.41 -33.44 15.05
N SER A 375 -5.11 -33.57 16.35
CA SER A 375 -5.57 -34.69 17.17
C SER A 375 -7.11 -34.75 17.24
N ASN A 376 -7.77 -33.59 17.42
CA ASN A 376 -9.23 -33.52 17.46
C ASN A 376 -9.88 -33.93 16.13
N VAL A 377 -9.30 -33.55 14.99
CA VAL A 377 -9.79 -33.97 13.65
C VAL A 377 -9.73 -35.48 13.52
N GLU A 378 -8.64 -36.14 13.94
CA GLU A 378 -8.48 -37.60 13.90
C GLU A 378 -9.51 -38.32 14.78
N ILE A 379 -9.71 -37.83 16.01
CA ILE A 379 -10.69 -38.39 16.96
C ILE A 379 -12.11 -38.20 16.43
N ALA A 380 -12.46 -37.00 15.98
CA ALA A 380 -13.80 -36.70 15.45
C ALA A 380 -14.11 -37.48 14.17
N LYS A 381 -13.11 -37.68 13.29
CA LYS A 381 -13.22 -38.51 12.11
C LYS A 381 -13.58 -39.95 12.47
N ARG A 382 -12.83 -40.54 13.40
CA ARG A 382 -13.07 -41.89 13.85
C ARG A 382 -14.44 -42.05 14.53
N ASN A 383 -14.84 -41.07 15.33
CA ASN A 383 -16.18 -41.03 15.92
C ASN A 383 -17.26 -41.04 14.84
N LEU A 384 -17.12 -40.18 13.81
CA LEU A 384 -18.08 -40.11 12.68
C LEU A 384 -18.12 -41.43 11.91
N GLU A 385 -17.00 -42.07 11.60
CA GLU A 385 -16.94 -43.35 10.90
C GLU A 385 -17.70 -44.43 11.68
N ILE A 386 -17.44 -44.60 12.98
CA ILE A 386 -18.12 -45.53 13.85
C ILE A 386 -19.64 -45.22 13.93
N SER A 387 -19.99 -43.94 14.05
CA SER A 387 -21.39 -43.49 14.10
C SER A 387 -22.13 -43.76 12.79
N LEU A 388 -21.45 -43.54 11.64
CA LEU A 388 -22.06 -43.85 10.34
C LEU A 388 -22.38 -45.35 10.16
N ASP A 389 -21.47 -46.23 10.61
CA ASP A 389 -21.68 -47.67 10.55
C ASP A 389 -22.79 -48.11 11.50
N LYS A 390 -22.84 -47.62 12.73
CA LYS A 390 -23.94 -47.87 13.67
C LYS A 390 -25.30 -47.39 13.12
N TYR A 391 -25.31 -46.20 12.45
CA TYR A 391 -26.54 -45.66 11.83
C TYR A 391 -27.06 -46.53 10.71
N LYS A 392 -26.16 -47.06 9.86
CA LYS A 392 -26.52 -48.03 8.81
C LYS A 392 -27.18 -49.27 9.39
N LEU A 393 -26.66 -49.77 10.52
CA LEU A 393 -27.21 -50.92 11.23
C LEU A 393 -28.48 -50.61 12.04
N GLY A 394 -28.84 -49.34 12.19
CA GLY A 394 -30.01 -48.91 12.95
C GLY A 394 -29.79 -48.85 14.48
N ASN A 395 -28.54 -48.85 14.95
CA ASN A 395 -28.16 -48.93 16.34
C ASN A 395 -27.96 -47.55 17.00
N ILE A 396 -28.08 -46.44 16.25
CA ILE A 396 -28.08 -45.07 16.75
C ILE A 396 -29.15 -44.22 16.06
N THR A 397 -29.48 -43.10 16.68
CA THR A 397 -30.48 -42.17 16.22
C THR A 397 -29.95 -41.24 15.11
N PRO A 398 -30.86 -40.68 14.25
CA PRO A 398 -30.47 -39.64 13.28
C PRO A 398 -29.82 -38.40 13.93
N LEU A 399 -30.13 -38.09 15.19
CA LEU A 399 -29.55 -36.96 15.92
C LEU A 399 -28.09 -37.24 16.28
N GLU A 400 -27.77 -38.43 16.77
CA GLU A 400 -26.40 -38.82 17.16
C GLU A 400 -25.42 -38.78 15.97
N ILE A 401 -25.83 -39.31 14.80
CA ILE A 401 -25.01 -39.25 13.60
C ILE A 401 -24.84 -37.80 13.10
N ARG A 402 -25.88 -36.97 13.19
CA ARG A 402 -25.79 -35.55 12.83
C ARG A 402 -24.85 -34.81 13.74
N GLU A 403 -24.85 -35.10 15.04
CA GLU A 403 -23.91 -34.51 15.99
C GLU A 403 -22.46 -34.93 15.70
N ALA A 404 -22.21 -36.20 15.47
CA ALA A 404 -20.87 -36.70 15.09
C ALA A 404 -20.35 -36.02 13.80
N GLN A 405 -21.23 -35.81 12.80
CA GLN A 405 -20.90 -35.11 11.56
C GLN A 405 -20.55 -33.62 11.82
N ARG A 406 -21.35 -32.93 12.65
CA ARG A 406 -21.09 -31.55 13.00
C ARG A 406 -19.79 -31.38 13.79
N ASN A 407 -19.54 -32.28 14.75
CA ASN A 407 -18.31 -32.27 15.53
C ASN A 407 -17.07 -32.48 14.66
N TYR A 408 -17.14 -33.35 13.66
CA TYR A 408 -16.03 -33.54 12.71
C TYR A 408 -15.81 -32.31 11.83
N LEU A 409 -16.87 -31.72 11.28
CA LEU A 409 -16.80 -30.50 10.46
C LEU A 409 -16.25 -29.31 11.27
N ASP A 410 -16.69 -29.16 12.52
CA ASP A 410 -16.22 -28.12 13.44
C ASP A 410 -14.74 -28.31 13.80
N ALA A 411 -14.31 -29.56 14.07
CA ALA A 411 -12.91 -29.87 14.32
C ALA A 411 -12.02 -29.54 13.11
N GLN A 412 -12.45 -29.89 11.88
CA GLN A 412 -11.73 -29.52 10.66
C GLN A 412 -11.65 -28.00 10.46
N SER A 413 -12.78 -27.31 10.63
CA SER A 413 -12.82 -25.84 10.47
C SER A 413 -11.88 -25.14 11.48
N LYS A 414 -11.89 -25.56 12.74
CA LYS A 414 -11.01 -25.04 13.78
C LYS A 414 -9.53 -25.32 13.49
N PHE A 415 -9.23 -26.51 12.99
CA PHE A 415 -7.85 -26.89 12.62
C PHE A 415 -7.32 -26.02 11.47
N PHE A 416 -8.09 -25.86 10.38
CA PHE A 416 -7.69 -25.02 9.25
C PHE A 416 -7.58 -23.55 9.64
N ALA A 417 -8.49 -23.05 10.47
CA ALA A 417 -8.41 -21.70 11.01
C ALA A 417 -7.16 -21.48 11.88
N ALA A 418 -6.80 -22.45 12.74
CA ALA A 418 -5.59 -22.39 13.57
C ALA A 418 -4.32 -22.37 12.71
N GLN A 419 -4.25 -23.22 11.68
CA GLN A 419 -3.12 -23.21 10.74
C GLN A 419 -2.98 -21.86 10.02
N TYR A 420 -4.08 -21.30 9.52
CA TYR A 420 -4.07 -20.01 8.84
C TYR A 420 -3.69 -18.87 9.79
N GLN A 421 -4.27 -18.81 10.99
CA GLN A 421 -3.98 -17.76 11.99
C GLN A 421 -2.52 -17.82 12.45
N SER A 422 -1.98 -19.01 12.70
CA SER A 422 -0.57 -19.19 13.06
C SER A 422 0.36 -18.74 11.92
N LYS A 423 0.01 -19.08 10.67
CA LYS A 423 0.77 -18.64 9.49
C LYS A 423 0.69 -17.12 9.28
N GLN A 424 -0.46 -16.52 9.54
CA GLN A 424 -0.63 -15.06 9.46
C GLN A 424 0.23 -14.34 10.51
N ALA A 425 0.30 -14.85 11.74
CA ALA A 425 1.18 -14.32 12.79
C ALA A 425 2.66 -14.44 12.37
N GLU A 426 3.09 -15.58 11.83
CA GLU A 426 4.43 -15.77 11.27
C GLU A 426 4.76 -14.74 10.18
N ILE A 427 3.86 -14.55 9.20
CA ILE A 427 4.04 -13.60 8.09
C ILE A 427 4.18 -12.18 8.62
N THR A 428 3.34 -11.78 9.58
CA THR A 428 3.37 -10.44 10.16
C THR A 428 4.63 -10.21 10.98
N LEU A 429 5.12 -11.21 11.74
CA LEU A 429 6.40 -11.14 12.45
C LEU A 429 7.58 -10.96 11.46
N LYS A 430 7.59 -11.72 10.36
CA LYS A 430 8.60 -11.58 9.30
C LYS A 430 8.49 -10.23 8.57
N GLN A 431 7.30 -9.68 8.41
CA GLN A 431 7.09 -8.35 7.84
C GLN A 431 7.68 -7.25 8.74
N ILE A 432 7.39 -7.29 10.05
CA ILE A 432 7.90 -6.31 11.03
C ILE A 432 9.43 -6.27 11.05
N THR A 433 10.09 -7.41 10.84
CA THR A 433 11.54 -7.52 10.75
C THR A 433 12.11 -7.27 9.36
N ASN A 434 11.26 -6.91 8.37
CA ASN A 434 11.66 -6.73 6.97
C ASN A 434 12.41 -7.95 6.39
N SER A 435 12.06 -9.17 6.84
CA SER A 435 12.76 -10.43 6.57
C SER A 435 11.92 -11.45 5.80
N ILE A 436 10.88 -11.01 5.06
CA ILE A 436 10.10 -11.93 4.24
C ILE A 436 10.98 -12.39 3.07
N ASN A 437 11.50 -13.62 3.17
CA ASN A 437 12.18 -14.32 2.09
C ASN A 437 11.28 -15.42 1.54
N ILE A 438 11.18 -15.48 0.22
CA ILE A 438 10.46 -16.53 -0.50
C ILE A 438 11.48 -17.61 -0.79
N GLN A 439 11.51 -18.65 0.05
CA GLN A 439 12.25 -19.88 -0.25
C GLN A 439 11.41 -20.81 -1.12
#